data_d6afa0216022d75298f778b7c6f5f789
#
_entry.id   d6afa0216022d75298f778b7c6f5f789
#
_cell.length_a   1.000
_cell.length_b   1.000
_cell.length_c   1.000
_cell.angle_alpha   90.00
_cell.angle_beta   90.00
_cell.angle_gamma   90.00
#
_symmetry.space_group_name_H-M   'P 1'
#
loop_
_entity.id
_entity.type
_entity.pdbx_description
1 polymer ?
#
loop_
_entity_poly.entity_id
_entity_poly.type
_entity_poly.pdbx_seq_one_letter_code
_entity_poly.pdbx_strand_id
1 'polypeptide(L)'
;MNQQFNNLTLPIYMDYQATTPIDPRVMEAMLPYFTTKFGNPHSRSHSFGWEAENAVEEARSKIAKLIGADAKEIIFTSGATESNNLAIKGIAKFYGNKKNHIITIVSEHKCVLDACRHLEQEGIKITYLPIKPNGIIDLETLKNAITDQTMLVSVMAVNNEIGVVQPLKEIGKICRERGVFFHSDIAQGFGKIPIDVNEFNIDLASISGHKIYGPKGIGALYVRKKPRVRVTPLINGGGQERGMRSGTLPTPLIVGLGMAAEIAYSEMEKDTKHVNYLFDRFLNNIHSRISEVYLNGDKNQRYKGNLNLSFAGVEGESIILAIKDLAVSSGSACTSASLEPSYVLRSMGIGEELAHTSIRFGIGRFTTEQEVDYAVDLICSKIDKLRELSPLWEMMQEGIDLKKIKWATH
;
A
#
# COMPACT_ATOMS: atom_id res chain seq x y z
N MET A 1 32.25 -13.79 -8.23
CA MET A 1 31.57 -12.92 -7.23
C MET A 1 32.64 -12.11 -6.52
N ASN A 2 32.50 -10.79 -6.55
CA ASN A 2 33.52 -9.88 -6.00
C ASN A 2 33.63 -10.01 -4.48
N GLN A 3 34.86 -9.95 -3.94
CA GLN A 3 35.15 -9.91 -2.49
C GLN A 3 34.38 -8.79 -1.72
N GLN A 4 33.81 -7.85 -2.45
CA GLN A 4 33.08 -6.68 -1.97
C GLN A 4 31.75 -7.01 -1.24
N PHE A 5 31.18 -8.21 -1.43
CA PHE A 5 29.84 -8.59 -0.92
C PHE A 5 29.87 -9.73 0.12
N ASN A 6 31.04 -10.08 0.64
CA ASN A 6 31.22 -11.23 1.56
C ASN A 6 30.46 -11.11 2.90
N ASN A 7 29.95 -9.93 3.25
CA ASN A 7 29.27 -9.67 4.54
C ASN A 7 27.75 -9.53 4.40
N LEU A 8 27.16 -9.76 3.20
CA LEU A 8 25.72 -9.65 3.02
C LEU A 8 25.00 -10.93 3.45
N THR A 9 23.91 -10.77 4.18
CA THR A 9 23.00 -11.87 4.51
C THR A 9 22.04 -12.12 3.35
N LEU A 10 22.05 -13.32 2.79
CA LEU A 10 21.16 -13.70 1.71
C LEU A 10 19.98 -14.55 2.24
N PRO A 11 18.80 -14.46 1.62
CA PRO A 11 18.44 -13.51 0.53
C PRO A 11 18.32 -12.08 1.06
N ILE A 12 18.71 -11.10 0.22
CA ILE A 12 18.49 -9.68 0.51
C ILE A 12 16.99 -9.37 0.44
N TYR A 13 16.46 -8.73 1.49
CA TYR A 13 15.04 -8.39 1.54
C TYR A 13 14.74 -7.10 0.80
N MET A 14 14.05 -7.21 -0.34
CA MET A 14 13.59 -6.10 -1.18
C MET A 14 12.09 -6.21 -1.49
N ASP A 15 11.27 -6.48 -0.45
CA ASP A 15 9.81 -6.59 -0.59
C ASP A 15 9.06 -5.77 0.49
N TYR A 16 9.55 -4.57 0.79
CA TYR A 16 9.03 -3.68 1.84
C TYR A 16 7.58 -3.23 1.61
N GLN A 17 7.01 -3.38 0.42
CA GLN A 17 5.58 -3.15 0.16
C GLN A 17 4.70 -4.32 0.59
N ALA A 18 5.24 -5.55 0.63
CA ALA A 18 4.50 -6.70 1.15
C ALA A 18 4.40 -6.64 2.67
N THR A 19 5.52 -6.43 3.35
CA THR A 19 5.59 -6.22 4.81
C THR A 19 6.94 -5.61 5.18
N THR A 20 7.07 -5.07 6.39
CA THR A 20 8.34 -4.60 6.93
C THR A 20 8.74 -5.42 8.16
N PRO A 21 10.04 -5.52 8.50
CA PRO A 21 10.43 -5.97 9.82
C PRO A 21 9.89 -4.99 10.88
N ILE A 22 9.69 -5.46 12.11
CA ILE A 22 9.39 -4.56 13.21
C ILE A 22 10.67 -3.78 13.57
N ASP A 23 10.57 -2.44 13.71
CA ASP A 23 11.68 -1.63 14.21
C ASP A 23 12.04 -2.08 15.63
N PRO A 24 13.31 -2.27 15.98
CA PRO A 24 13.74 -2.70 17.32
C PRO A 24 13.16 -1.83 18.45
N ARG A 25 13.05 -0.51 18.25
CA ARG A 25 12.45 0.45 19.20
C ARG A 25 10.95 0.19 19.40
N VAL A 26 10.26 -0.23 18.34
CA VAL A 26 8.84 -0.63 18.40
C VAL A 26 8.69 -1.91 19.19
N MET A 27 9.55 -2.91 18.96
CA MET A 27 9.52 -4.18 19.69
C MET A 27 9.77 -3.94 21.19
N GLU A 28 10.76 -3.12 21.54
CA GLU A 28 11.07 -2.76 22.92
C GLU A 28 9.87 -2.10 23.62
N ALA A 29 9.18 -1.17 22.95
CA ALA A 29 7.98 -0.52 23.48
C ALA A 29 6.81 -1.49 23.70
N MET A 30 6.69 -2.54 22.89
CA MET A 30 5.62 -3.54 22.98
C MET A 30 5.81 -4.55 24.10
N LEU A 31 7.04 -4.98 24.36
CA LEU A 31 7.37 -6.10 25.25
C LEU A 31 6.72 -6.03 26.65
N PRO A 32 6.72 -4.90 27.37
CA PRO A 32 6.11 -4.82 28.71
C PRO A 32 4.61 -5.17 28.71
N TYR A 33 3.90 -4.87 27.62
CA TYR A 33 2.46 -5.09 27.51
C TYR A 33 2.08 -6.56 27.24
N PHE A 34 3.04 -7.41 26.90
CA PHE A 34 2.83 -8.85 26.84
C PHE A 34 3.03 -9.55 28.20
N THR A 35 3.76 -8.92 29.13
CA THR A 35 4.27 -9.60 30.32
C THR A 35 3.85 -8.93 31.64
N THR A 36 4.30 -7.71 31.88
CA THR A 36 4.11 -7.00 33.16
C THR A 36 2.94 -6.02 33.16
N LYS A 37 2.61 -5.42 31.99
CA LYS A 37 1.57 -4.41 31.80
C LYS A 37 0.37 -4.96 31.00
N PHE A 38 -0.03 -6.18 31.28
CA PHE A 38 -1.00 -6.96 30.50
C PHE A 38 -2.48 -6.60 30.75
N GLY A 39 -2.76 -5.49 31.40
CA GLY A 39 -4.13 -5.11 31.78
C GLY A 39 -5.07 -4.94 30.59
N ASN A 40 -6.36 -5.21 30.81
CA ASN A 40 -7.39 -4.92 29.82
C ASN A 40 -7.75 -3.42 29.91
N PRO A 41 -7.65 -2.63 28.83
CA PRO A 41 -7.90 -1.19 28.83
C PRO A 41 -9.36 -0.81 29.18
N HIS A 42 -10.28 -1.78 29.19
CA HIS A 42 -11.67 -1.55 29.62
C HIS A 42 -11.94 -1.87 31.10
N SER A 43 -10.94 -2.35 31.85
CA SER A 43 -11.04 -2.59 33.28
C SER A 43 -10.85 -1.28 34.06
N ARG A 44 -11.95 -0.71 34.56
CA ARG A 44 -11.96 0.61 35.19
C ARG A 44 -11.71 0.61 36.71
N SER A 45 -11.64 -0.58 37.32
CA SER A 45 -11.60 -0.71 38.80
C SER A 45 -10.20 -0.86 39.38
N HIS A 46 -9.14 -0.94 38.58
CA HIS A 46 -7.78 -1.16 39.07
C HIS A 46 -6.70 -0.60 38.11
N SER A 47 -5.51 -0.40 38.67
CA SER A 47 -4.36 0.23 37.99
C SER A 47 -3.91 -0.48 36.71
N PHE A 48 -3.98 -1.80 36.62
CA PHE A 48 -3.65 -2.54 35.39
C PHE A 48 -4.48 -2.08 34.19
N GLY A 49 -5.79 -1.87 34.41
CA GLY A 49 -6.67 -1.37 33.35
C GLY A 49 -6.36 0.07 32.98
N TRP A 50 -6.15 0.95 33.97
CA TRP A 50 -5.81 2.36 33.73
C TRP A 50 -4.49 2.53 32.98
N GLU A 51 -3.47 1.73 33.31
CA GLU A 51 -2.19 1.74 32.61
C GLU A 51 -2.35 1.34 31.15
N ALA A 52 -3.12 0.28 30.88
CA ALA A 52 -3.40 -0.17 29.51
C ALA A 52 -4.25 0.86 28.74
N GLU A 53 -5.27 1.48 29.36
CA GLU A 53 -6.08 2.54 28.74
C GLU A 53 -5.23 3.75 28.38
N ASN A 54 -4.36 4.21 29.27
CA ASN A 54 -3.43 5.32 28.99
C ASN A 54 -2.52 5.02 27.82
N ALA A 55 -1.95 3.81 27.75
CA ALA A 55 -1.09 3.39 26.64
C ALA A 55 -1.84 3.37 25.30
N VAL A 56 -3.08 2.90 25.29
CA VAL A 56 -3.94 2.90 24.10
C VAL A 56 -4.25 4.32 23.64
N GLU A 57 -4.60 5.24 24.54
CA GLU A 57 -4.90 6.63 24.18
C GLU A 57 -3.66 7.41 23.75
N GLU A 58 -2.49 7.14 24.35
CA GLU A 58 -1.22 7.71 23.90
C GLU A 58 -0.89 7.24 22.47
N ALA A 59 -0.99 5.94 22.19
CA ALA A 59 -0.78 5.40 20.84
C ALA A 59 -1.74 6.01 19.82
N ARG A 60 -3.02 6.17 20.19
CA ARG A 60 -4.05 6.81 19.37
C ARG A 60 -3.66 8.26 19.02
N SER A 61 -3.14 9.00 19.99
CA SER A 61 -2.69 10.38 19.80
C SER A 61 -1.49 10.48 18.85
N LYS A 62 -0.52 9.55 18.95
CA LYS A 62 0.63 9.48 18.05
C LYS A 62 0.21 9.22 16.59
N ILE A 63 -0.73 8.30 16.38
CA ILE A 63 -1.28 7.99 15.05
C ILE A 63 -2.02 9.21 14.48
N ALA A 64 -2.88 9.83 15.29
CA ALA A 64 -3.64 11.02 14.88
C ALA A 64 -2.71 12.18 14.48
N LYS A 65 -1.66 12.43 15.28
CA LYS A 65 -0.68 13.48 15.01
C LYS A 65 0.00 13.33 13.64
N LEU A 66 0.31 12.10 13.24
CA LEU A 66 1.00 11.83 11.98
C LEU A 66 0.20 12.25 10.74
N ILE A 67 -1.14 12.28 10.84
CA ILE A 67 -2.05 12.64 9.73
C ILE A 67 -2.87 13.91 9.97
N GLY A 68 -2.54 14.71 11.00
CA GLY A 68 -3.26 15.94 11.33
C GLY A 68 -4.69 15.74 11.85
N ALA A 69 -5.01 14.56 12.44
CA ALA A 69 -6.32 14.20 12.97
C ALA A 69 -6.46 14.47 14.48
N ASP A 70 -7.71 14.46 15.00
CA ASP A 70 -8.00 14.32 16.44
C ASP A 70 -7.89 12.85 16.83
N ALA A 71 -7.33 12.56 18.02
CA ALA A 71 -7.22 11.20 18.55
C ALA A 71 -8.58 10.47 18.60
N LYS A 72 -9.68 11.20 18.84
CA LYS A 72 -11.04 10.65 18.84
C LYS A 72 -11.57 10.25 17.46
N GLU A 73 -10.84 10.53 16.39
CA GLU A 73 -11.16 10.15 15.01
C GLU A 73 -10.47 8.85 14.60
N ILE A 74 -9.58 8.31 15.43
CA ILE A 74 -8.87 7.05 15.17
C ILE A 74 -9.65 5.88 15.80
N ILE A 75 -9.86 4.81 15.04
CA ILE A 75 -10.53 3.57 15.44
C ILE A 75 -9.57 2.42 15.16
N PHE A 76 -9.19 1.65 16.17
CA PHE A 76 -8.31 0.50 15.99
C PHE A 76 -9.01 -0.66 15.31
N THR A 77 -8.31 -1.31 14.39
CA THR A 77 -8.74 -2.48 13.60
C THR A 77 -7.60 -3.51 13.55
N SER A 78 -7.84 -4.66 12.93
CA SER A 78 -6.79 -5.67 12.75
C SER A 78 -5.81 -5.38 11.59
N GLY A 79 -6.05 -4.34 10.79
CA GLY A 79 -5.24 -3.96 9.64
C GLY A 79 -6.03 -3.22 8.57
N ALA A 80 -5.37 -2.83 7.48
CA ALA A 80 -6.00 -2.07 6.40
C ALA A 80 -7.18 -2.80 5.75
N THR A 81 -7.15 -4.12 5.63
CA THR A 81 -8.26 -4.91 5.07
C THR A 81 -9.55 -4.72 5.88
N GLU A 82 -9.48 -4.81 7.22
CA GLU A 82 -10.63 -4.53 8.09
C GLU A 82 -11.05 -3.07 7.98
N SER A 83 -10.10 -2.14 8.00
CA SER A 83 -10.36 -0.70 7.88
C SER A 83 -11.06 -0.34 6.58
N ASN A 84 -10.61 -0.86 5.43
CA ASN A 84 -11.22 -0.65 4.13
C ASN A 84 -12.65 -1.22 4.08
N ASN A 85 -12.87 -2.43 4.59
CA ASN A 85 -14.20 -3.02 4.69
C ASN A 85 -15.12 -2.18 5.58
N LEU A 86 -14.62 -1.74 6.76
CA LEU A 86 -15.41 -0.92 7.69
C LEU A 86 -15.76 0.44 7.07
N ALA A 87 -14.83 1.09 6.38
CA ALA A 87 -15.09 2.34 5.68
C ALA A 87 -16.14 2.17 4.57
N ILE A 88 -15.89 1.27 3.62
CA ILE A 88 -16.71 1.12 2.41
C ILE A 88 -18.08 0.52 2.75
N LYS A 89 -18.10 -0.64 3.42
CA LYS A 89 -19.35 -1.31 3.78
C LYS A 89 -20.12 -0.57 4.88
N GLY A 90 -19.40 0.03 5.83
CA GLY A 90 -20.02 0.81 6.91
C GLY A 90 -20.72 2.08 6.40
N ILE A 91 -20.14 2.79 5.43
CA ILE A 91 -20.77 3.92 4.73
C ILE A 91 -21.98 3.43 3.94
N ALA A 92 -21.82 2.38 3.12
CA ALA A 92 -22.92 1.83 2.31
C ALA A 92 -24.12 1.41 3.18
N LYS A 93 -23.88 0.71 4.28
CA LYS A 93 -24.93 0.29 5.23
C LYS A 93 -25.62 1.46 5.93
N PHE A 94 -24.89 2.55 6.23
CA PHE A 94 -25.47 3.70 6.93
C PHE A 94 -26.25 4.63 5.99
N TYR A 95 -25.69 4.91 4.80
CA TYR A 95 -26.24 5.90 3.87
C TYR A 95 -27.00 5.30 2.68
N GLY A 96 -26.93 3.99 2.48
CA GLY A 96 -27.46 3.29 1.30
C GLY A 96 -28.95 3.48 1.03
N ASN A 97 -29.76 3.78 2.07
CA ASN A 97 -31.17 4.12 1.90
C ASN A 97 -31.41 5.52 1.26
N LYS A 98 -30.39 6.38 1.23
CA LYS A 98 -30.46 7.75 0.68
C LYS A 98 -29.68 7.90 -0.60
N LYS A 99 -28.56 7.20 -0.73
CA LYS A 99 -27.65 7.24 -1.87
C LYS A 99 -27.12 5.82 -2.10
N ASN A 100 -27.00 5.41 -3.35
CA ASN A 100 -26.64 4.02 -3.67
C ASN A 100 -25.45 3.87 -4.64
N HIS A 101 -24.57 4.88 -4.71
CA HIS A 101 -23.46 4.87 -5.64
C HIS A 101 -22.11 5.11 -4.92
N ILE A 102 -21.11 4.31 -5.28
CA ILE A 102 -19.70 4.44 -4.84
C ILE A 102 -18.82 4.49 -6.07
N ILE A 103 -17.78 5.31 -6.03
CA ILE A 103 -16.77 5.41 -7.06
C ILE A 103 -15.43 4.94 -6.49
N THR A 104 -14.69 4.12 -7.24
CA THR A 104 -13.32 3.71 -6.94
C THR A 104 -12.51 3.64 -8.23
N ILE A 105 -11.19 3.30 -8.13
CA ILE A 105 -10.32 3.13 -9.30
C ILE A 105 -9.98 1.66 -9.53
N VAL A 106 -9.72 1.29 -10.77
CA VAL A 106 -9.42 -0.10 -11.16
C VAL A 106 -8.11 -0.63 -10.57
N SER A 107 -7.20 0.26 -10.15
CA SER A 107 -5.88 -0.09 -9.60
C SER A 107 -5.83 -0.19 -8.07
N GLU A 108 -6.99 -0.17 -7.39
CA GLU A 108 -7.08 -0.34 -5.94
C GLU A 108 -6.54 -1.69 -5.48
N HIS A 109 -6.18 -1.77 -4.20
CA HIS A 109 -5.89 -3.06 -3.57
C HIS A 109 -7.13 -3.97 -3.58
N LYS A 110 -6.93 -5.28 -3.72
CA LYS A 110 -8.03 -6.27 -3.78
C LYS A 110 -9.04 -6.12 -2.65
N CYS A 111 -8.62 -5.80 -1.42
CA CYS A 111 -9.56 -5.63 -0.30
C CYS A 111 -10.56 -4.48 -0.49
N VAL A 112 -10.24 -3.46 -1.31
CA VAL A 112 -11.17 -2.39 -1.72
C VAL A 112 -12.06 -2.89 -2.85
N LEU A 113 -11.45 -3.47 -3.90
CA LEU A 113 -12.20 -3.98 -5.07
C LEU A 113 -13.21 -5.07 -4.65
N ASP A 114 -12.80 -6.00 -3.80
CA ASP A 114 -13.69 -7.10 -3.37
C ASP A 114 -14.77 -6.62 -2.39
N ALA A 115 -14.47 -5.60 -1.55
CA ALA A 115 -15.50 -4.94 -0.74
C ALA A 115 -16.55 -4.24 -1.63
N CYS A 116 -16.12 -3.59 -2.72
CA CYS A 116 -17.04 -2.98 -3.71
C CYS A 116 -17.84 -4.04 -4.46
N ARG A 117 -17.22 -5.12 -4.96
CA ARG A 117 -17.90 -6.23 -5.64
C ARG A 117 -18.96 -6.90 -4.76
N HIS A 118 -18.66 -7.05 -3.47
CA HIS A 118 -19.66 -7.57 -2.52
C HIS A 118 -20.88 -6.63 -2.40
N LEU A 119 -20.66 -5.32 -2.36
CA LEU A 119 -21.76 -4.34 -2.32
C LEU A 119 -22.57 -4.29 -3.63
N GLU A 120 -21.97 -4.58 -4.79
CA GLU A 120 -22.72 -4.75 -6.04
C GLU A 120 -23.76 -5.86 -5.93
N GLN A 121 -23.41 -6.99 -5.26
CA GLN A 121 -24.36 -8.08 -5.01
C GLN A 121 -25.49 -7.67 -4.04
N GLU A 122 -25.25 -6.65 -3.20
CA GLU A 122 -26.25 -6.06 -2.30
C GLU A 122 -27.04 -4.90 -2.97
N GLY A 123 -26.83 -4.62 -4.27
CA GLY A 123 -27.57 -3.62 -5.04
C GLY A 123 -26.99 -2.20 -5.02
N ILE A 124 -25.79 -2.00 -4.48
CA ILE A 124 -25.07 -0.72 -4.56
C ILE A 124 -24.41 -0.61 -5.94
N LYS A 125 -24.59 0.53 -6.61
CA LYS A 125 -23.91 0.79 -7.88
C LYS A 125 -22.45 1.17 -7.63
N ILE A 126 -21.53 0.51 -8.33
CA ILE A 126 -20.09 0.82 -8.25
C ILE A 126 -19.62 1.32 -9.63
N THR A 127 -18.86 2.41 -9.62
CA THR A 127 -18.12 2.86 -10.80
C THR A 127 -16.62 2.68 -10.56
N TYR A 128 -16.00 1.84 -11.37
CA TYR A 128 -14.55 1.62 -11.39
C TYR A 128 -13.93 2.52 -12.44
N LEU A 129 -13.29 3.61 -12.02
CA LEU A 129 -12.66 4.55 -12.94
C LEU A 129 -11.34 3.99 -13.48
N PRO A 130 -11.08 4.17 -14.78
CA PRO A 130 -9.78 3.86 -15.35
C PRO A 130 -8.73 4.81 -14.81
N ILE A 131 -7.46 4.38 -14.92
CA ILE A 131 -6.28 5.20 -14.68
C ILE A 131 -5.58 5.52 -16.00
N LYS A 132 -4.77 6.57 -16.00
CA LYS A 132 -3.92 6.93 -17.15
C LYS A 132 -2.75 5.93 -17.29
N PRO A 133 -2.08 5.87 -18.44
CA PRO A 133 -0.92 4.97 -18.63
C PRO A 133 0.22 5.16 -17.62
N ASN A 134 0.30 6.32 -16.97
CA ASN A 134 1.24 6.59 -15.89
C ASN A 134 0.73 6.17 -14.49
N GLY A 135 -0.46 5.56 -14.39
CA GLY A 135 -1.04 5.07 -13.14
C GLY A 135 -1.83 6.11 -12.33
N ILE A 136 -1.96 7.35 -12.80
CA ILE A 136 -2.67 8.44 -12.11
C ILE A 136 -4.13 8.49 -12.59
N ILE A 137 -5.07 8.73 -11.65
CA ILE A 137 -6.48 8.96 -11.97
C ILE A 137 -6.65 10.22 -12.84
N ASP A 138 -7.65 10.21 -13.74
CA ASP A 138 -8.07 11.42 -14.44
C ASP A 138 -9.14 12.18 -13.63
N LEU A 139 -8.81 13.41 -13.22
CA LEU A 139 -9.69 14.22 -12.35
C LEU A 139 -10.98 14.66 -13.05
N GLU A 140 -10.95 14.89 -14.35
CA GLU A 140 -12.17 15.25 -15.10
C GLU A 140 -13.11 14.04 -15.23
N THR A 141 -12.54 12.86 -15.46
CA THR A 141 -13.31 11.61 -15.44
C THR A 141 -13.96 11.39 -14.08
N LEU A 142 -13.24 11.65 -12.97
CA LEU A 142 -13.79 11.59 -11.62
C LEU A 142 -14.96 12.58 -11.43
N LYS A 143 -14.79 13.85 -11.81
CA LYS A 143 -15.83 14.88 -11.69
C LYS A 143 -17.11 14.49 -12.43
N ASN A 144 -16.97 13.94 -13.63
CA ASN A 144 -18.10 13.54 -14.48
C ASN A 144 -18.80 12.27 -13.98
N ALA A 145 -18.11 11.41 -13.25
CA ALA A 145 -18.68 10.18 -12.68
C ALA A 145 -19.52 10.45 -11.40
N ILE A 146 -19.28 11.57 -10.71
CA ILE A 146 -20.02 11.92 -9.49
C ILE A 146 -21.45 12.36 -9.86
N THR A 147 -22.42 11.70 -9.24
CA THR A 147 -23.86 11.99 -9.36
C THR A 147 -24.47 12.32 -8.00
N ASP A 148 -25.73 12.74 -7.98
CA ASP A 148 -26.49 12.98 -6.74
C ASP A 148 -26.65 11.71 -5.89
N GLN A 149 -26.52 10.54 -6.50
CA GLN A 149 -26.56 9.24 -5.83
C GLN A 149 -25.19 8.82 -5.26
N THR A 150 -24.11 9.54 -5.57
CA THR A 150 -22.79 9.20 -5.09
C THR A 150 -22.65 9.52 -3.59
N MET A 151 -22.33 8.51 -2.78
CA MET A 151 -22.09 8.68 -1.35
C MET A 151 -20.61 8.67 -0.99
N LEU A 152 -19.78 7.95 -1.74
CA LEU A 152 -18.37 7.73 -1.43
C LEU A 152 -17.53 7.69 -2.71
N VAL A 153 -16.38 8.35 -2.65
CA VAL A 153 -15.24 8.13 -3.55
C VAL A 153 -14.14 7.47 -2.74
N SER A 154 -13.59 6.36 -3.21
CA SER A 154 -12.50 5.62 -2.57
C SER A 154 -11.32 5.54 -3.52
N VAL A 155 -10.20 6.20 -3.17
CA VAL A 155 -8.96 6.21 -3.98
C VAL A 155 -7.76 6.06 -3.06
N MET A 156 -6.92 5.04 -3.33
CA MET A 156 -5.72 4.78 -2.54
C MET A 156 -4.70 5.91 -2.66
N ALA A 157 -3.94 6.15 -1.60
CA ALA A 157 -2.92 7.20 -1.60
C ALA A 157 -1.70 6.85 -2.45
N VAL A 158 -1.17 5.64 -2.25
CA VAL A 158 0.01 5.13 -2.94
C VAL A 158 -0.27 3.72 -3.42
N ASN A 159 -0.09 3.47 -4.69
CA ASN A 159 -0.28 2.12 -5.23
C ASN A 159 0.82 1.18 -4.73
N ASN A 160 0.42 0.03 -4.20
CA ASN A 160 1.33 -0.95 -3.59
C ASN A 160 2.19 -1.70 -4.60
N GLU A 161 1.85 -1.68 -5.89
CA GLU A 161 2.56 -2.38 -6.94
C GLU A 161 3.51 -1.47 -7.71
N ILE A 162 3.04 -0.31 -8.17
CA ILE A 162 3.79 0.62 -9.02
C ILE A 162 4.30 1.86 -8.29
N GLY A 163 3.95 2.06 -7.01
CA GLY A 163 4.42 3.17 -6.19
C GLY A 163 3.83 4.55 -6.53
N VAL A 164 2.94 4.66 -7.50
CA VAL A 164 2.32 5.94 -7.92
C VAL A 164 1.51 6.54 -6.78
N VAL A 165 1.71 7.84 -6.54
CA VAL A 165 0.95 8.64 -5.56
C VAL A 165 -0.22 9.32 -6.27
N GLN A 166 -1.43 9.15 -5.75
CA GLN A 166 -2.62 9.80 -6.31
C GLN A 166 -2.74 11.25 -5.84
N PRO A 167 -3.36 12.14 -6.63
CA PRO A 167 -3.54 13.56 -6.30
C PRO A 167 -4.65 13.76 -5.25
N LEU A 168 -4.37 13.35 -3.99
CA LEU A 168 -5.37 13.27 -2.91
C LEU A 168 -6.02 14.63 -2.59
N LYS A 169 -5.24 15.70 -2.64
CA LYS A 169 -5.73 17.06 -2.35
C LYS A 169 -6.78 17.50 -3.36
N GLU A 170 -6.52 17.26 -4.64
CA GLU A 170 -7.43 17.58 -5.74
C GLU A 170 -8.69 16.71 -5.68
N ILE A 171 -8.53 15.41 -5.43
CA ILE A 171 -9.66 14.47 -5.26
C ILE A 171 -10.54 14.90 -4.09
N GLY A 172 -9.94 15.18 -2.93
CA GLY A 172 -10.69 15.61 -1.75
C GLY A 172 -11.38 16.95 -1.94
N LYS A 173 -10.79 17.89 -2.69
CA LYS A 173 -11.45 19.14 -3.09
C LYS A 173 -12.70 18.87 -3.93
N ILE A 174 -12.57 18.03 -4.96
CA ILE A 174 -13.72 17.65 -5.82
C ILE A 174 -14.83 17.01 -4.98
N CYS A 175 -14.49 16.06 -4.11
CA CYS A 175 -15.45 15.38 -3.24
C CYS A 175 -16.17 16.37 -2.31
N ARG A 176 -15.42 17.29 -1.69
CA ARG A 176 -15.95 18.31 -0.78
C ARG A 176 -16.92 19.26 -1.50
N GLU A 177 -16.57 19.74 -2.69
CA GLU A 177 -17.42 20.62 -3.53
C GLU A 177 -18.72 19.93 -3.97
N ARG A 178 -18.69 18.60 -4.13
CA ARG A 178 -19.84 17.77 -4.53
C ARG A 178 -20.64 17.17 -3.36
N GLY A 179 -20.22 17.41 -2.11
CA GLY A 179 -20.89 16.85 -0.93
C GLY A 179 -20.84 15.32 -0.86
N VAL A 180 -19.74 14.72 -1.32
CA VAL A 180 -19.46 13.28 -1.34
C VAL A 180 -18.34 12.97 -0.35
N PHE A 181 -18.43 11.86 0.40
CA PHE A 181 -17.36 11.44 1.28
C PHE A 181 -16.16 10.94 0.49
N PHE A 182 -14.95 11.24 1.02
CA PHE A 182 -13.71 10.78 0.45
C PHE A 182 -13.02 9.81 1.42
N HIS A 183 -12.84 8.57 0.97
CA HIS A 183 -12.03 7.53 1.62
C HIS A 183 -10.74 7.33 0.85
N SER A 184 -9.63 7.14 1.59
CA SER A 184 -8.36 6.75 1.00
C SER A 184 -7.74 5.57 1.76
N ASP A 185 -7.38 4.50 1.03
CA ASP A 185 -6.44 3.51 1.56
C ASP A 185 -5.05 4.15 1.60
N ILE A 186 -4.61 4.52 2.79
CA ILE A 186 -3.29 5.15 3.00
C ILE A 186 -2.25 4.17 3.51
N ALA A 187 -2.51 2.84 3.46
CA ALA A 187 -1.60 1.84 4.02
C ALA A 187 -0.16 1.93 3.47
N GLN A 188 0.00 2.24 2.19
CA GLN A 188 1.34 2.44 1.60
C GLN A 188 1.86 3.87 1.72
N GLY A 189 1.00 4.84 2.07
CA GLY A 189 1.36 6.26 2.22
C GLY A 189 1.62 6.68 3.66
N PHE A 190 0.90 6.07 4.63
CA PHE A 190 1.00 6.40 6.05
C PHE A 190 2.44 6.29 6.56
N GLY A 191 2.96 7.40 7.08
CA GLY A 191 4.34 7.48 7.59
C GLY A 191 5.45 7.42 6.54
N LYS A 192 5.11 7.46 5.23
CA LYS A 192 6.07 7.42 4.11
C LYS A 192 6.00 8.65 3.23
N ILE A 193 4.82 9.25 3.11
CA ILE A 193 4.59 10.52 2.43
C ILE A 193 3.80 11.45 3.36
N PRO A 194 3.92 12.79 3.21
CA PRO A 194 3.09 13.71 3.97
C PRO A 194 1.61 13.55 3.63
N ILE A 195 0.79 13.30 4.64
CA ILE A 195 -0.67 13.23 4.53
C ILE A 195 -1.28 14.04 5.66
N ASP A 196 -2.07 15.06 5.33
CA ASP A 196 -2.92 15.78 6.27
C ASP A 196 -4.39 15.60 5.85
N VAL A 197 -5.16 14.92 6.71
CA VAL A 197 -6.55 14.58 6.41
C VAL A 197 -7.45 15.82 6.32
N ASN A 198 -7.07 16.93 6.95
CA ASN A 198 -7.83 18.18 6.89
C ASN A 198 -7.51 18.95 5.61
N GLU A 199 -6.23 19.11 5.28
CA GLU A 199 -5.80 19.76 4.06
C GLU A 199 -6.33 19.01 2.81
N PHE A 200 -6.29 17.67 2.84
CA PHE A 200 -6.71 16.83 1.72
C PHE A 200 -8.20 16.51 1.72
N ASN A 201 -8.97 17.03 2.69
CA ASN A 201 -10.41 16.77 2.84
C ASN A 201 -10.77 15.26 2.86
N ILE A 202 -9.89 14.43 3.42
CA ILE A 202 -10.15 12.99 3.58
C ILE A 202 -11.15 12.80 4.73
N ASP A 203 -12.19 12.03 4.51
CA ASP A 203 -13.23 11.76 5.51
C ASP A 203 -13.02 10.41 6.21
N LEU A 204 -12.39 9.45 5.52
CA LEU A 204 -11.98 8.16 6.07
C LEU A 204 -10.60 7.79 5.51
N ALA A 205 -9.73 7.23 6.35
CA ALA A 205 -8.42 6.75 5.91
C ALA A 205 -8.07 5.41 6.57
N SER A 206 -7.67 4.44 5.77
CA SER A 206 -7.30 3.09 6.24
C SER A 206 -5.80 2.95 6.43
N ILE A 207 -5.39 2.45 7.60
CA ILE A 207 -4.00 2.39 8.07
C ILE A 207 -3.62 0.94 8.38
N SER A 208 -2.37 0.56 8.11
CA SER A 208 -1.78 -0.74 8.45
C SER A 208 -0.46 -0.59 9.18
N GLY A 209 -0.28 -1.28 10.31
CA GLY A 209 0.92 -1.19 11.13
C GLY A 209 2.16 -1.80 10.48
N HIS A 210 2.02 -2.96 9.83
CA HIS A 210 3.15 -3.70 9.27
C HIS A 210 3.73 -3.10 7.98
N LYS A 211 3.22 -1.97 7.52
CA LYS A 211 3.77 -1.23 6.37
C LYS A 211 4.73 -0.10 6.79
N ILE A 212 4.77 0.23 8.09
CA ILE A 212 5.60 1.30 8.66
C ILE A 212 6.49 0.80 9.81
N TYR A 213 6.98 -0.43 9.71
CA TYR A 213 7.85 -1.06 10.72
C TYR A 213 7.18 -1.30 12.08
N GLY A 214 5.84 -1.33 12.09
CA GLY A 214 5.00 -1.76 13.19
C GLY A 214 4.62 -3.25 13.11
N PRO A 215 3.87 -3.76 14.10
CA PRO A 215 3.47 -5.17 14.14
C PRO A 215 2.39 -5.48 13.09
N LYS A 216 2.36 -6.75 12.66
CA LYS A 216 1.23 -7.35 11.93
C LYS A 216 0.04 -7.52 12.87
N GLY A 217 -1.17 -7.59 12.32
CA GLY A 217 -2.40 -7.83 13.11
C GLY A 217 -3.00 -6.58 13.73
N ILE A 218 -2.49 -5.39 13.40
CA ILE A 218 -3.00 -4.10 13.85
C ILE A 218 -3.05 -3.09 12.72
N GLY A 219 -4.10 -2.28 12.71
CA GLY A 219 -4.28 -1.12 11.87
C GLY A 219 -5.23 -0.13 12.54
N ALA A 220 -5.64 0.87 11.78
CA ALA A 220 -6.63 1.83 12.24
C ALA A 220 -7.47 2.36 11.08
N LEU A 221 -8.67 2.82 11.39
CA LEU A 221 -9.49 3.62 10.51
C LEU A 221 -9.61 5.02 11.10
N TYR A 222 -9.19 6.03 10.34
CA TYR A 222 -9.57 7.41 10.61
C TYR A 222 -11.02 7.63 10.15
N VAL A 223 -11.84 8.21 11.00
CA VAL A 223 -13.24 8.57 10.71
C VAL A 223 -13.49 10.01 11.13
N ARG A 224 -13.65 10.90 10.16
CA ARG A 224 -13.83 12.34 10.38
C ARG A 224 -15.03 12.63 11.28
N LYS A 225 -14.82 13.50 12.27
CA LYS A 225 -15.85 13.89 13.23
C LYS A 225 -16.59 15.17 12.83
N LYS A 226 -15.93 16.07 12.08
CA LYS A 226 -16.49 17.35 11.63
C LYS A 226 -16.09 17.64 10.17
N PRO A 227 -17.01 17.64 9.20
CA PRO A 227 -18.42 17.18 9.30
C PRO A 227 -18.48 15.71 9.70
N ARG A 228 -19.54 15.33 10.43
CA ARG A 228 -19.63 14.00 11.03
C ARG A 228 -19.87 12.92 9.97
N VAL A 229 -18.93 12.00 9.88
CA VAL A 229 -19.08 10.74 9.14
C VAL A 229 -19.63 9.66 10.09
N ARG A 230 -20.54 8.84 9.61
CA ARG A 230 -21.08 7.70 10.36
C ARG A 230 -20.84 6.42 9.57
N VAL A 231 -20.42 5.40 10.27
CA VAL A 231 -20.25 4.05 9.72
C VAL A 231 -21.06 3.05 10.55
N THR A 232 -21.72 2.11 9.88
CA THR A 232 -22.33 0.97 10.56
C THR A 232 -21.21 -0.01 10.93
N PRO A 233 -21.11 -0.46 12.19
CA PRO A 233 -20.09 -1.42 12.58
C PRO A 233 -20.27 -2.75 11.85
N LEU A 234 -19.14 -3.39 11.52
CA LEU A 234 -19.13 -4.75 10.94
C LEU A 234 -19.00 -5.83 12.02
N ILE A 235 -18.36 -5.48 13.15
CA ILE A 235 -18.15 -6.38 14.29
C ILE A 235 -18.90 -5.82 15.48
N ASN A 236 -19.94 -6.56 15.93
CA ASN A 236 -20.76 -6.21 17.09
C ASN A 236 -20.24 -6.91 18.35
N GLY A 237 -20.50 -6.34 19.53
CA GLY A 237 -20.09 -6.91 20.82
C GLY A 237 -20.09 -5.88 21.94
N GLY A 238 -19.03 -5.82 22.72
CA GLY A 238 -18.93 -5.00 23.95
C GLY A 238 -18.82 -3.49 23.78
N GLY A 239 -19.01 -2.95 22.57
CA GLY A 239 -19.07 -1.50 22.33
C GLY A 239 -17.73 -0.78 22.36
N GLN A 240 -16.60 -1.51 22.30
CA GLN A 240 -15.27 -0.91 22.20
C GLN A 240 -15.19 0.01 20.97
N GLU A 241 -14.15 0.83 20.92
CA GLU A 241 -13.95 1.80 19.85
C GLU A 241 -15.23 2.64 19.57
N ARG A 242 -15.87 3.09 20.63
CA ARG A 242 -17.09 3.92 20.58
C ARG A 242 -18.24 3.26 19.81
N GLY A 243 -18.30 1.92 19.85
CA GLY A 243 -19.31 1.13 19.17
C GLY A 243 -19.07 0.93 17.68
N MET A 244 -17.97 1.44 17.12
CA MET A 244 -17.65 1.28 15.70
C MET A 244 -16.89 -0.03 15.40
N ARG A 245 -16.20 -0.57 16.41
CA ARG A 245 -15.50 -1.86 16.29
C ARG A 245 -15.38 -2.53 17.66
N SER A 246 -16.15 -3.56 17.90
CA SER A 246 -16.14 -4.29 19.16
C SER A 246 -15.01 -5.34 19.22
N GLY A 247 -14.59 -5.69 20.42
CA GLY A 247 -13.55 -6.66 20.75
C GLY A 247 -12.47 -6.06 21.64
N THR A 248 -11.91 -6.89 22.53
CA THR A 248 -10.83 -6.47 23.43
C THR A 248 -9.67 -5.89 22.63
N LEU A 249 -9.22 -4.70 23.02
CA LEU A 249 -8.13 -4.02 22.34
C LEU A 249 -6.79 -4.73 22.61
N PRO A 250 -6.02 -5.07 21.58
CA PRO A 250 -4.71 -5.70 21.71
C PRO A 250 -3.65 -4.66 22.08
N THR A 251 -3.59 -4.27 23.35
CA THR A 251 -2.73 -3.19 23.87
C THR A 251 -1.29 -3.27 23.37
N PRO A 252 -0.59 -4.45 23.37
CA PRO A 252 0.79 -4.51 22.85
C PRO A 252 0.92 -4.08 21.40
N LEU A 253 -0.01 -4.53 20.54
CA LEU A 253 0.01 -4.21 19.11
C LEU A 253 -0.33 -2.74 18.86
N ILE A 254 -1.25 -2.18 19.63
CA ILE A 254 -1.64 -0.77 19.58
C ILE A 254 -0.46 0.12 19.96
N VAL A 255 0.24 -0.19 21.05
CA VAL A 255 1.47 0.50 21.47
C VAL A 255 2.52 0.43 20.35
N GLY A 256 2.69 -0.75 19.74
CA GLY A 256 3.60 -0.92 18.61
C GLY A 256 3.24 -0.04 17.41
N LEU A 257 1.96 0.04 17.04
CA LEU A 257 1.51 0.94 15.95
C LEU A 257 1.72 2.42 16.31
N GLY A 258 1.43 2.81 17.57
CA GLY A 258 1.67 4.17 18.05
C GLY A 258 3.15 4.56 18.03
N MET A 259 4.04 3.66 18.47
CA MET A 259 5.50 3.88 18.42
C MET A 259 6.03 3.94 16.98
N ALA A 260 5.54 3.08 16.10
CA ALA A 260 5.89 3.13 14.68
C ALA A 260 5.45 4.46 14.03
N ALA A 261 4.27 4.97 14.39
CA ALA A 261 3.78 6.27 13.93
C ALA A 261 4.63 7.44 14.47
N GLU A 262 5.07 7.38 15.72
CA GLU A 262 5.94 8.40 16.32
C GLU A 262 7.31 8.44 15.64
N ILE A 263 7.92 7.28 15.40
CA ILE A 263 9.18 7.16 14.66
C ILE A 263 9.01 7.70 13.24
N ALA A 264 7.94 7.30 12.54
CA ALA A 264 7.66 7.80 11.21
C ALA A 264 7.47 9.33 11.20
N TYR A 265 6.78 9.91 12.20
CA TYR A 265 6.62 11.36 12.31
C TYR A 265 7.96 12.09 12.46
N SER A 266 8.88 11.56 13.26
CA SER A 266 10.18 12.20 13.53
C SER A 266 11.23 11.95 12.45
N GLU A 267 11.16 10.79 11.75
CA GLU A 267 12.21 10.36 10.81
C GLU A 267 11.78 10.35 9.34
N MET A 268 10.54 10.76 8.99
CA MET A 268 10.02 10.72 7.61
C MET A 268 10.95 11.40 6.60
N GLU A 269 11.47 12.57 6.92
CA GLU A 269 12.37 13.31 6.02
C GLU A 269 13.70 12.57 5.79
N LYS A 270 14.26 12.01 6.85
CA LYS A 270 15.49 11.19 6.80
C LYS A 270 15.27 9.93 5.96
N ASP A 271 14.18 9.20 6.25
CA ASP A 271 13.83 7.99 5.52
C ASP A 271 13.56 8.29 4.04
N THR A 272 12.87 9.40 3.74
CA THR A 272 12.60 9.83 2.37
C THR A 272 13.89 10.13 1.61
N LYS A 273 14.83 10.86 2.21
CA LYS A 273 16.14 11.16 1.58
C LYS A 273 16.92 9.87 1.29
N HIS A 274 16.98 8.98 2.27
CA HIS A 274 17.66 7.69 2.16
C HIS A 274 17.06 6.82 1.05
N VAL A 275 15.75 6.62 1.07
CA VAL A 275 15.03 5.81 0.09
C VAL A 275 15.12 6.40 -1.31
N ASN A 276 15.01 7.74 -1.45
CA ASN A 276 15.16 8.41 -2.74
C ASN A 276 16.55 8.22 -3.32
N TYR A 277 17.59 8.34 -2.51
CA TYR A 277 18.97 8.11 -2.92
C TYR A 277 19.18 6.67 -3.42
N LEU A 278 18.69 5.68 -2.67
CA LEU A 278 18.82 4.27 -3.06
C LEU A 278 18.01 3.93 -4.31
N PHE A 279 16.82 4.50 -4.46
CA PHE A 279 16.02 4.35 -5.67
C PHE A 279 16.75 4.88 -6.91
N ASP A 280 17.28 6.12 -6.83
CA ASP A 280 17.97 6.74 -7.95
C ASP A 280 19.26 5.97 -8.28
N ARG A 281 20.00 5.49 -7.27
CA ARG A 281 21.15 4.62 -7.43
C ARG A 281 20.80 3.32 -8.15
N PHE A 282 19.76 2.63 -7.70
CA PHE A 282 19.29 1.37 -8.30
C PHE A 282 18.90 1.59 -9.77
N LEU A 283 18.01 2.54 -10.02
CA LEU A 283 17.44 2.77 -11.35
C LEU A 283 18.50 3.21 -12.36
N ASN A 284 19.37 4.16 -11.97
CA ASN A 284 20.45 4.63 -12.85
C ASN A 284 21.44 3.54 -13.18
N ASN A 285 21.83 2.71 -12.20
CA ASN A 285 22.77 1.61 -12.42
C ASN A 285 22.17 0.51 -13.31
N ILE A 286 20.88 0.19 -13.18
CA ILE A 286 20.19 -0.75 -14.08
C ILE A 286 20.18 -0.18 -15.51
N HIS A 287 19.71 1.05 -15.72
CA HIS A 287 19.57 1.65 -17.04
C HIS A 287 20.92 1.90 -17.74
N SER A 288 22.02 2.06 -17.00
CA SER A 288 23.35 2.20 -17.59
C SER A 288 23.95 0.88 -18.08
N ARG A 289 23.39 -0.27 -17.67
CA ARG A 289 23.98 -1.60 -17.92
C ARG A 289 23.08 -2.50 -18.74
N ILE A 290 21.76 -2.34 -18.66
CA ILE A 290 20.79 -3.18 -19.38
C ILE A 290 19.85 -2.27 -20.18
N SER A 291 19.71 -2.56 -21.49
CA SER A 291 18.70 -1.95 -22.36
C SER A 291 17.32 -2.56 -22.14
N GLU A 292 16.28 -1.97 -22.71
CA GLU A 292 14.90 -2.48 -22.71
C GLU A 292 14.37 -2.85 -21.32
N VAL A 293 14.61 -1.94 -20.36
CA VAL A 293 14.06 -1.99 -19.00
C VAL A 293 13.16 -0.78 -18.79
N TYR A 294 11.93 -1.03 -18.34
CA TYR A 294 10.89 -0.02 -18.24
C TYR A 294 10.42 0.16 -16.81
N LEU A 295 10.46 1.40 -16.31
CA LEU A 295 9.88 1.77 -15.03
C LEU A 295 8.36 1.89 -15.17
N ASN A 296 7.61 1.07 -14.43
CA ASN A 296 6.16 1.10 -14.41
C ASN A 296 5.63 2.20 -13.47
N GLY A 297 4.66 2.97 -13.97
CA GLY A 297 4.07 4.10 -13.26
C GLY A 297 4.79 5.43 -13.47
N ASP A 298 4.18 6.52 -12.96
CA ASP A 298 4.73 7.87 -13.11
C ASP A 298 6.13 7.97 -12.48
N LYS A 299 7.06 8.60 -13.19
CA LYS A 299 8.46 8.73 -12.77
C LYS A 299 8.62 9.71 -11.61
N ASN A 300 7.79 10.74 -11.55
CA ASN A 300 7.93 11.86 -10.61
C ASN A 300 6.91 11.76 -9.45
N GLN A 301 5.65 11.47 -9.78
CA GLN A 301 4.56 11.41 -8.80
C GLN A 301 4.47 9.99 -8.19
N ARG A 302 5.50 9.65 -7.41
CA ARG A 302 5.62 8.32 -6.79
C ARG A 302 6.33 8.32 -5.44
N TYR A 303 6.05 7.29 -4.65
CA TYR A 303 6.86 6.89 -3.50
C TYR A 303 8.05 6.08 -3.98
N LYS A 304 9.25 6.62 -3.86
CA LYS A 304 10.48 6.01 -4.37
C LYS A 304 10.94 4.74 -3.62
N GLY A 305 10.34 4.40 -2.49
CA GLY A 305 10.55 3.10 -1.85
C GLY A 305 9.96 1.92 -2.61
N ASN A 306 9.26 2.16 -3.72
CA ASN A 306 8.70 1.16 -4.61
C ASN A 306 9.25 1.35 -6.02
N LEU A 307 9.99 0.35 -6.50
CA LEU A 307 10.57 0.30 -7.84
C LEU A 307 9.97 -0.91 -8.56
N ASN A 308 9.08 -0.67 -9.53
CA ASN A 308 8.49 -1.72 -10.37
C ASN A 308 9.09 -1.61 -11.76
N LEU A 309 9.84 -2.64 -12.18
CA LEU A 309 10.54 -2.70 -13.47
C LEU A 309 10.05 -3.88 -14.30
N SER A 310 9.78 -3.64 -15.58
CA SER A 310 9.59 -4.70 -16.59
C SER A 310 10.85 -4.87 -17.43
N PHE A 311 11.22 -6.12 -17.72
CA PHE A 311 12.42 -6.50 -18.47
C PHE A 311 11.98 -7.17 -19.78
N ALA A 312 12.14 -6.50 -20.92
CA ALA A 312 11.75 -7.08 -22.20
C ALA A 312 12.68 -8.19 -22.66
N GLY A 313 12.14 -9.11 -23.46
CA GLY A 313 12.89 -10.19 -24.09
C GLY A 313 13.31 -11.34 -23.17
N VAL A 314 12.66 -11.48 -22.01
CA VAL A 314 12.87 -12.59 -21.06
C VAL A 314 11.53 -13.12 -20.55
N GLU A 315 11.53 -14.28 -19.93
CA GLU A 315 10.34 -14.85 -19.29
C GLU A 315 10.30 -14.49 -17.79
N GLY A 316 9.14 -14.06 -17.30
CA GLY A 316 9.00 -13.53 -15.95
C GLY A 316 9.30 -14.53 -14.82
N GLU A 317 8.87 -15.80 -14.96
CA GLU A 317 9.17 -16.86 -13.98
C GLU A 317 10.67 -17.17 -13.93
N SER A 318 11.31 -17.21 -15.11
CA SER A 318 12.76 -17.43 -15.23
C SER A 318 13.57 -16.34 -14.54
N ILE A 319 13.10 -15.07 -14.54
CA ILE A 319 13.77 -13.98 -13.82
C ILE A 319 13.72 -14.26 -12.31
N ILE A 320 12.54 -14.54 -11.75
CA ILE A 320 12.37 -14.79 -10.29
C ILE A 320 13.27 -15.95 -9.84
N LEU A 321 13.31 -17.04 -10.59
CA LEU A 321 14.16 -18.20 -10.29
C LEU A 321 15.66 -17.85 -10.37
N ALA A 322 16.05 -16.99 -11.32
CA ALA A 322 17.44 -16.60 -11.52
C ALA A 322 17.96 -15.67 -10.41
N ILE A 323 17.09 -14.83 -9.81
CA ILE A 323 17.45 -13.85 -8.77
C ILE A 323 17.01 -14.29 -7.36
N LYS A 324 16.96 -15.59 -7.07
CA LYS A 324 16.50 -16.16 -5.78
C LYS A 324 17.23 -15.63 -4.53
N ASP A 325 18.38 -15.02 -4.71
CA ASP A 325 19.15 -14.36 -3.63
C ASP A 325 18.55 -12.98 -3.26
N LEU A 326 17.49 -12.54 -3.96
CA LEU A 326 16.68 -11.37 -3.63
C LEU A 326 15.26 -11.81 -3.27
N ALA A 327 14.77 -11.37 -2.12
CA ALA A 327 13.37 -11.51 -1.76
C ALA A 327 12.59 -10.34 -2.36
N VAL A 328 11.93 -10.58 -3.49
CA VAL A 328 11.16 -9.60 -4.30
C VAL A 328 9.77 -10.16 -4.63
N SER A 329 8.88 -9.33 -5.15
CA SER A 329 7.57 -9.76 -5.63
C SER A 329 7.45 -9.56 -7.15
N SER A 330 6.85 -10.52 -7.86
CA SER A 330 6.35 -10.29 -9.22
C SER A 330 4.99 -9.59 -9.19
N GLY A 331 4.60 -8.93 -10.27
CA GLY A 331 3.28 -8.33 -10.42
C GLY A 331 2.11 -9.34 -10.29
N SER A 332 2.39 -10.63 -10.51
CA SER A 332 1.43 -11.74 -10.35
C SER A 332 1.37 -12.33 -8.93
N ALA A 333 2.29 -11.99 -8.03
CA ALA A 333 2.44 -12.64 -6.72
C ALA A 333 1.26 -12.43 -5.74
N CYS A 334 0.38 -11.46 -5.98
CA CYS A 334 -0.85 -11.30 -5.20
C CYS A 334 -1.95 -12.33 -5.54
N THR A 335 -1.73 -13.17 -6.55
CA THR A 335 -2.63 -14.25 -6.98
C THR A 335 -1.84 -15.55 -7.10
N SER A 336 -1.46 -16.13 -5.98
CA SER A 336 -0.64 -17.34 -5.86
C SER A 336 -1.19 -18.60 -6.56
N ALA A 337 -2.18 -18.48 -7.43
CA ALA A 337 -2.80 -19.56 -8.18
C ALA A 337 -3.15 -19.25 -9.65
N SER A 338 -2.87 -18.05 -10.18
CA SER A 338 -3.15 -17.74 -11.58
C SER A 338 -1.90 -17.21 -12.29
N LEU A 339 -1.64 -17.74 -13.47
CA LEU A 339 -0.63 -17.28 -14.44
C LEU A 339 -1.00 -15.91 -15.05
N GLU A 340 -2.04 -15.22 -14.53
CA GLU A 340 -2.50 -13.96 -15.09
C GLU A 340 -1.58 -12.79 -14.73
N PRO A 341 -1.27 -11.92 -15.70
CA PRO A 341 -0.50 -10.72 -15.46
C PRO A 341 -1.25 -9.75 -14.53
N SER A 342 -0.49 -8.87 -13.88
CA SER A 342 -1.04 -7.86 -12.97
C SER A 342 -2.19 -7.07 -13.59
N TYR A 343 -3.34 -7.05 -12.88
CA TYR A 343 -4.49 -6.22 -13.29
C TYR A 343 -4.17 -4.72 -13.23
N VAL A 344 -3.23 -4.28 -12.37
CA VAL A 344 -2.77 -2.90 -12.29
C VAL A 344 -2.02 -2.53 -13.56
N LEU A 345 -1.04 -3.33 -13.99
CA LEU A 345 -0.26 -3.09 -15.19
C LEU A 345 -1.12 -3.16 -16.46
N ARG A 346 -2.03 -4.13 -16.53
CA ARG A 346 -3.02 -4.21 -17.62
C ARG A 346 -3.89 -2.95 -17.71
N SER A 347 -4.34 -2.42 -16.57
CA SER A 347 -5.17 -1.21 -16.54
C SER A 347 -4.42 0.06 -16.98
N MET A 348 -3.10 0.05 -16.95
CA MET A 348 -2.22 1.08 -17.51
C MET A 348 -1.99 0.93 -19.02
N GLY A 349 -2.47 -0.15 -19.65
CA GLY A 349 -2.24 -0.45 -21.06
C GLY A 349 -0.86 -1.08 -21.33
N ILE A 350 -0.18 -1.58 -20.31
CA ILE A 350 1.06 -2.34 -20.48
C ILE A 350 0.72 -3.70 -21.10
N GLY A 351 1.41 -4.04 -22.21
CA GLY A 351 1.20 -5.32 -22.89
C GLY A 351 1.50 -6.52 -22.00
N GLU A 352 0.84 -7.65 -22.27
CA GLU A 352 0.92 -8.85 -21.42
C GLU A 352 2.36 -9.33 -21.23
N GLU A 353 3.19 -9.32 -22.28
CA GLU A 353 4.59 -9.69 -22.22
C GLU A 353 5.34 -8.87 -21.13
N LEU A 354 5.31 -7.54 -21.23
CA LEU A 354 5.99 -6.67 -20.27
C LEU A 354 5.36 -6.74 -18.86
N ALA A 355 4.06 -7.00 -18.77
CA ALA A 355 3.40 -7.17 -17.50
C ALA A 355 3.83 -8.45 -16.77
N HIS A 356 4.07 -9.54 -17.51
CA HIS A 356 4.58 -10.81 -16.96
C HIS A 356 6.02 -10.69 -16.47
N THR A 357 6.85 -9.87 -17.12
CA THR A 357 8.27 -9.69 -16.76
C THR A 357 8.48 -8.64 -15.67
N SER A 358 7.39 -8.09 -15.10
CA SER A 358 7.48 -7.07 -14.08
C SER A 358 7.92 -7.63 -12.73
N ILE A 359 8.87 -6.95 -12.11
CA ILE A 359 9.34 -7.23 -10.76
C ILE A 359 9.24 -5.96 -9.92
N ARG A 360 8.68 -6.09 -8.72
CA ARG A 360 8.63 -5.04 -7.73
C ARG A 360 9.77 -5.21 -6.74
N PHE A 361 10.63 -4.21 -6.65
CA PHE A 361 11.68 -4.08 -5.66
C PHE A 361 11.24 -3.06 -4.62
N GLY A 362 11.16 -3.49 -3.37
CA GLY A 362 10.83 -2.64 -2.24
C GLY A 362 12.08 -2.20 -1.50
N ILE A 363 12.30 -0.89 -1.43
CA ILE A 363 13.39 -0.24 -0.69
C ILE A 363 12.82 0.34 0.60
N GLY A 364 13.51 0.13 1.71
CA GLY A 364 13.06 0.59 3.02
C GLY A 364 14.15 1.25 3.85
N ARG A 365 13.77 1.63 5.10
CA ARG A 365 14.64 2.30 6.08
C ARG A 365 15.97 1.55 6.33
N PHE A 366 15.94 0.24 6.31
CA PHE A 366 17.10 -0.61 6.64
C PHE A 366 17.86 -1.12 5.42
N THR A 367 17.41 -0.80 4.21
CA THR A 367 18.12 -1.15 2.98
C THR A 367 19.44 -0.39 2.89
N THR A 368 20.53 -1.06 2.57
CA THR A 368 21.87 -0.49 2.46
C THR A 368 22.28 -0.27 1.00
N GLU A 369 23.28 0.59 0.77
CA GLU A 369 23.88 0.78 -0.56
C GLU A 369 24.49 -0.52 -1.11
N GLN A 370 25.16 -1.30 -0.23
CA GLN A 370 25.76 -2.58 -0.62
C GLN A 370 24.72 -3.60 -1.09
N GLU A 371 23.55 -3.64 -0.44
CA GLU A 371 22.42 -4.48 -0.87
C GLU A 371 21.88 -4.05 -2.23
N VAL A 372 21.77 -2.74 -2.47
CA VAL A 372 21.34 -2.19 -3.77
C VAL A 372 22.36 -2.54 -4.87
N ASP A 373 23.65 -2.34 -4.61
CA ASP A 373 24.71 -2.64 -5.59
C ASP A 373 24.75 -4.14 -5.93
N TYR A 374 24.66 -5.01 -4.92
CA TYR A 374 24.57 -6.45 -5.12
C TYR A 374 23.35 -6.83 -5.96
N ALA A 375 22.19 -6.26 -5.63
CA ALA A 375 20.96 -6.54 -6.37
C ALA A 375 21.09 -6.14 -7.86
N VAL A 376 21.63 -4.96 -8.13
CA VAL A 376 21.89 -4.50 -9.50
C VAL A 376 22.86 -5.44 -10.23
N ASP A 377 23.98 -5.81 -9.61
CA ASP A 377 24.96 -6.73 -10.19
C ASP A 377 24.35 -8.08 -10.53
N LEU A 378 23.57 -8.64 -9.60
CA LEU A 378 22.88 -9.91 -9.78
C LEU A 378 21.88 -9.83 -10.94
N ILE A 379 21.00 -8.82 -10.92
CA ILE A 379 19.95 -8.64 -11.94
C ILE A 379 20.59 -8.49 -13.32
N CYS A 380 21.57 -7.59 -13.49
CA CYS A 380 22.24 -7.38 -14.77
C CYS A 380 22.83 -8.70 -15.30
N SER A 381 23.63 -9.39 -14.48
CA SER A 381 24.25 -10.67 -14.88
C SER A 381 23.23 -11.75 -15.24
N LYS A 382 22.06 -11.79 -14.56
CA LYS A 382 21.06 -12.82 -14.82
C LYS A 382 20.19 -12.49 -16.02
N ILE A 383 19.80 -11.22 -16.19
CA ILE A 383 19.02 -10.78 -17.37
C ILE A 383 19.83 -11.00 -18.66
N ASP A 384 21.12 -10.63 -18.67
CA ASP A 384 21.98 -10.87 -19.85
C ASP A 384 21.99 -12.35 -20.24
N LYS A 385 22.20 -13.25 -19.25
CA LYS A 385 22.20 -14.70 -19.49
C LYS A 385 20.84 -15.24 -19.96
N LEU A 386 19.75 -14.73 -19.42
CA LEU A 386 18.41 -15.14 -19.85
C LEU A 386 18.12 -14.68 -21.27
N ARG A 387 18.57 -13.47 -21.66
CA ARG A 387 18.43 -12.94 -23.01
C ARG A 387 19.26 -13.72 -24.03
N GLU A 388 20.49 -14.15 -23.68
CA GLU A 388 21.32 -15.02 -24.53
C GLU A 388 20.61 -16.33 -24.93
N LEU A 389 19.67 -16.79 -24.09
CA LEU A 389 18.93 -18.04 -24.30
C LEU A 389 17.50 -17.81 -24.82
N SER A 390 17.08 -16.56 -25.00
CA SER A 390 15.70 -16.20 -25.29
C SER A 390 15.45 -15.98 -26.78
N PRO A 391 14.60 -16.80 -27.43
CA PRO A 391 14.15 -16.53 -28.80
C PRO A 391 13.42 -15.18 -28.92
N LEU A 392 12.75 -14.72 -27.83
CA LEU A 392 12.09 -13.41 -27.82
C LEU A 392 13.08 -12.27 -27.96
N TRP A 393 14.24 -12.39 -27.33
CA TRP A 393 15.30 -11.40 -27.42
C TRP A 393 15.90 -11.35 -28.82
N GLU A 394 16.14 -12.52 -29.47
CA GLU A 394 16.60 -12.60 -30.83
C GLU A 394 15.62 -11.92 -31.81
N MET A 395 14.31 -12.22 -31.67
CA MET A 395 13.27 -11.58 -32.49
C MET A 395 13.24 -10.05 -32.31
N MET A 396 13.42 -9.55 -31.08
CA MET A 396 13.51 -8.11 -30.84
C MET A 396 14.73 -7.48 -31.48
N GLN A 397 15.89 -8.15 -31.46
CA GLN A 397 17.12 -7.68 -32.13
C GLN A 397 16.96 -7.64 -33.66
N GLU A 398 16.16 -8.52 -34.24
CA GLU A 398 15.80 -8.55 -35.66
C GLU A 398 14.73 -7.49 -36.02
N GLY A 399 14.24 -6.70 -35.03
CA GLY A 399 13.24 -5.64 -35.23
C GLY A 399 11.81 -6.16 -35.34
N ILE A 400 11.54 -7.38 -34.91
CA ILE A 400 10.19 -7.96 -34.87
C ILE A 400 9.43 -7.35 -33.71
N ASP A 401 8.27 -6.73 -33.96
CA ASP A 401 7.38 -6.17 -32.97
C ASP A 401 6.60 -7.30 -32.25
N LEU A 402 7.01 -7.66 -31.04
CA LEU A 402 6.39 -8.72 -30.23
C LEU A 402 4.90 -8.47 -29.96
N LYS A 403 4.42 -7.21 -29.96
CA LYS A 403 3.00 -6.86 -29.80
C LYS A 403 2.11 -7.39 -30.91
N LYS A 404 2.69 -7.73 -32.09
CA LYS A 404 1.97 -8.26 -33.25
C LYS A 404 1.91 -9.79 -33.26
N ILE A 405 2.63 -10.46 -32.38
CA ILE A 405 2.67 -11.92 -32.30
C ILE A 405 1.42 -12.40 -31.57
N LYS A 406 0.61 -13.20 -32.23
CA LYS A 406 -0.51 -13.92 -31.57
C LYS A 406 0.06 -15.15 -30.86
N TRP A 407 0.17 -15.05 -29.56
CA TRP A 407 0.56 -16.19 -28.71
C TRP A 407 -0.57 -17.23 -28.72
N ALA A 408 -0.23 -18.49 -28.97
CA ALA A 408 -1.20 -19.57 -28.83
C ALA A 408 -1.56 -19.70 -27.35
N THR A 409 -2.83 -19.48 -27.04
CA THR A 409 -3.39 -19.81 -25.72
C THR A 409 -3.40 -21.34 -25.58
N HIS A 410 -2.59 -21.87 -24.67
CA HIS A 410 -2.65 -23.28 -24.23
C HIS A 410 -3.68 -23.46 -23.15
#